data_c2920f37691ecc311f358c9ff30f1b4a
#
_entry.id   c2920f37691ecc311f358c9ff30f1b4a
#
_cell.length_a   1.000
_cell.length_b   1.000
_cell.length_c   1.000
_cell.angle_alpha   90.00
_cell.angle_beta   90.00
_cell.angle_gamma   90.00
#
_symmetry.space_group_name_H-M   'P 1'
#
loop_
_entity.id
_entity.type
_entity.pdbx_description
1 polymer ?
#
loop_
_entity_poly.entity_id
_entity_poly.type
_entity_poly.pdbx_seq_one_letter_code
_entity_poly.pdbx_strand_id
1 'polypeptide(L)'
;MSGPENATGMHVPEKVRIFDTTLRDGEQSPGIALSAEDKVDIALALDGYGVDCIEAGFAISSEVDRMALRRLSCMGLHADVYSLARCRREDIDAVESCGVRCIHLFIGTSDSHIRDKLGMTREEVIGAIRDSVSYSKEKGMDIMFSCEDATRTDYGFLRQAYAAAVESGASVINVPDTVGITTPRRMSELIGKLSADIGAPISVHCHNDLGLAVANTLAAVESGASYVHTCMTGIGERSGNASTEEVALNLKLNYGVDTVKLELTDRVSKTVVRYTGYRPSYTKPVIGRNAFAHESGIHVHGILKNSSTYEPYPPEMVGRVRDITIGRHSGEHSVREKLDHMGVPFPEERMPALMAEIKRQSGDRTISDIELAAIAENILWKDKTEDIVRLTEFAVITGKNVTPTATVTVDIGGEQNTCAMTGNGPVDAAINAIRKAVSDDIVFEELRLESITGGSDSLCEVTVLVKDVHDDDHISAGKAVGRDIVDTTVDAFMQAINRDYARRGRR
;
A
#
# COMPACT_ATOMS: atom_id res chain seq x y z
N MET A 1 6.27 -4.59 -38.59
CA MET A 1 7.55 -5.02 -37.95
C MET A 1 7.14 -5.89 -36.77
N SER A 2 7.55 -7.15 -36.77
CA SER A 2 7.24 -8.10 -35.69
C SER A 2 7.97 -7.66 -34.44
N GLY A 3 7.22 -7.38 -33.35
CA GLY A 3 7.80 -7.13 -32.03
C GLY A 3 8.63 -8.33 -31.53
N PRO A 4 9.40 -8.16 -30.45
CA PRO A 4 10.23 -9.24 -29.94
C PRO A 4 9.39 -10.46 -29.61
N GLU A 5 9.78 -11.63 -30.11
CA GLU A 5 9.20 -12.91 -29.68
C GLU A 5 9.43 -13.06 -28.18
N ASN A 6 8.37 -12.92 -27.40
CA ASN A 6 8.40 -13.16 -25.98
C ASN A 6 8.69 -14.64 -25.67
N ALA A 7 9.21 -14.93 -24.48
CA ALA A 7 9.57 -16.27 -24.03
C ALA A 7 8.47 -17.34 -24.17
N THR A 8 7.22 -16.90 -24.42
CA THR A 8 6.02 -17.75 -24.58
C THR A 8 5.54 -17.90 -26.02
N GLY A 9 6.15 -17.21 -27.01
CA GLY A 9 5.68 -17.20 -28.42
C GLY A 9 4.30 -16.56 -28.63
N MET A 10 3.76 -15.84 -27.66
CA MET A 10 2.47 -15.15 -27.73
C MET A 10 2.63 -13.73 -28.25
N HIS A 11 1.72 -13.30 -29.10
CA HIS A 11 1.74 -11.97 -29.69
C HIS A 11 0.96 -11.01 -28.77
N VAL A 12 1.67 -10.21 -27.98
CA VAL A 12 1.07 -9.13 -27.19
C VAL A 12 1.26 -7.79 -27.91
N PRO A 13 0.37 -6.79 -27.73
CA PRO A 13 0.57 -5.45 -28.25
C PRO A 13 1.91 -4.86 -27.78
N GLU A 14 2.62 -4.17 -28.70
CA GLU A 14 3.87 -3.48 -28.36
C GLU A 14 3.69 -2.43 -27.24
N LYS A 15 2.51 -1.84 -27.17
CA LYS A 15 2.12 -0.90 -26.13
C LYS A 15 0.79 -1.33 -25.50
N VAL A 16 0.80 -1.49 -24.19
CA VAL A 16 -0.40 -1.66 -23.35
C VAL A 16 -0.55 -0.41 -22.50
N ARG A 17 -1.71 0.22 -22.51
CA ARG A 17 -2.01 1.44 -21.77
C ARG A 17 -2.71 1.11 -20.47
N ILE A 18 -2.23 1.68 -19.37
CA ILE A 18 -2.89 1.61 -18.07
C ILE A 18 -3.96 2.69 -17.98
N PHE A 19 -5.20 2.27 -17.85
CA PHE A 19 -6.35 3.11 -17.57
C PHE A 19 -6.71 2.94 -16.09
N ASP A 20 -6.28 3.87 -15.25
CA ASP A 20 -6.48 3.78 -13.80
C ASP A 20 -7.87 4.28 -13.42
N THR A 21 -8.61 3.46 -12.66
CA THR A 21 -9.97 3.75 -12.18
C THR A 21 -10.04 3.90 -10.65
N THR A 22 -8.90 4.11 -9.99
CA THR A 22 -8.82 4.26 -8.53
C THR A 22 -9.76 5.36 -8.00
N LEU A 23 -9.86 6.49 -8.71
CA LEU A 23 -10.66 7.65 -8.33
C LEU A 23 -12.15 7.55 -8.74
N ARG A 24 -12.55 6.49 -9.42
CA ARG A 24 -13.95 6.23 -9.79
C ARG A 24 -14.44 4.91 -9.20
N ASP A 25 -14.01 3.75 -9.74
CA ASP A 25 -14.40 2.43 -9.24
C ASP A 25 -13.76 2.10 -7.90
N GLY A 26 -12.49 2.49 -7.74
CA GLY A 26 -11.77 2.35 -6.48
C GLY A 26 -12.46 3.06 -5.33
N GLU A 27 -12.95 4.27 -5.55
CA GLU A 27 -13.69 5.04 -4.54
C GLU A 27 -15.06 4.44 -4.22
N GLN A 28 -15.64 3.62 -5.10
CA GLN A 28 -16.91 2.92 -4.84
C GLN A 28 -16.76 1.77 -3.82
N SER A 29 -15.55 1.49 -3.37
CA SER A 29 -15.35 0.55 -2.25
C SER A 29 -16.07 1.03 -0.99
N PRO A 30 -16.86 0.17 -0.31
CA PRO A 30 -17.54 0.56 0.91
C PRO A 30 -16.57 1.11 1.97
N GLY A 31 -16.90 2.30 2.51
CA GLY A 31 -16.08 2.96 3.53
C GLY A 31 -15.02 3.93 3.00
N ILE A 32 -14.88 4.08 1.69
CA ILE A 32 -14.01 5.09 1.09
C ILE A 32 -14.86 6.31 0.70
N ALA A 33 -14.38 7.50 1.07
CA ALA A 33 -14.95 8.78 0.65
C ALA A 33 -13.80 9.79 0.53
N LEU A 34 -13.52 10.24 -0.68
CA LEU A 34 -12.43 11.16 -0.98
C LEU A 34 -12.95 12.59 -1.14
N SER A 35 -12.24 13.57 -0.60
CA SER A 35 -12.46 14.96 -0.95
C SER A 35 -11.92 15.27 -2.36
N ALA A 36 -12.29 16.44 -2.90
CA ALA A 36 -11.76 16.86 -4.20
C ALA A 36 -10.22 17.07 -4.15
N GLU A 37 -9.68 17.48 -3.00
CA GLU A 37 -8.25 17.60 -2.75
C GLU A 37 -7.57 16.21 -2.76
N ASP A 38 -8.12 15.24 -2.04
CA ASP A 38 -7.58 13.87 -1.99
C ASP A 38 -7.52 13.26 -3.40
N LYS A 39 -8.58 13.47 -4.20
CA LYS A 39 -8.60 13.01 -5.61
C LYS A 39 -7.49 13.65 -6.45
N VAL A 40 -7.24 14.93 -6.27
CA VAL A 40 -6.16 15.63 -6.99
C VAL A 40 -4.80 15.10 -6.58
N ASP A 41 -4.54 14.89 -5.29
CA ASP A 41 -3.28 14.39 -4.80
C ASP A 41 -3.01 12.96 -5.28
N ILE A 42 -4.03 12.10 -5.27
CA ILE A 42 -3.93 10.75 -5.82
C ILE A 42 -3.69 10.79 -7.34
N ALA A 43 -4.42 11.65 -8.08
CA ALA A 43 -4.25 11.80 -9.53
C ALA A 43 -2.81 12.23 -9.90
N LEU A 44 -2.23 13.18 -9.16
CA LEU A 44 -0.83 13.60 -9.33
C LEU A 44 0.15 12.46 -9.06
N ALA A 45 -0.11 11.63 -8.07
CA ALA A 45 0.71 10.46 -7.79
C ALA A 45 0.63 9.42 -8.91
N LEU A 46 -0.57 9.17 -9.47
CA LEU A 46 -0.81 8.27 -10.59
C LEU A 46 -0.19 8.80 -11.89
N ASP A 47 -0.32 10.10 -12.18
CA ASP A 47 0.32 10.75 -13.32
C ASP A 47 1.86 10.64 -13.25
N GLY A 48 2.43 10.94 -12.07
CA GLY A 48 3.86 10.75 -11.80
C GLY A 48 4.33 9.30 -11.91
N TYR A 49 3.48 8.35 -11.58
CA TYR A 49 3.69 6.90 -11.75
C TYR A 49 3.74 6.53 -13.24
N GLY A 50 3.02 7.25 -14.09
CA GLY A 50 3.05 7.10 -15.53
C GLY A 50 1.89 6.29 -16.09
N VAL A 51 0.71 6.28 -15.44
CA VAL A 51 -0.51 5.74 -16.05
C VAL A 51 -0.89 6.56 -17.27
N ASP A 52 -1.45 5.92 -18.30
CA ASP A 52 -1.82 6.61 -19.54
C ASP A 52 -3.15 7.37 -19.40
N CYS A 53 -4.09 6.86 -18.60
CA CYS A 53 -5.41 7.46 -18.39
C CYS A 53 -5.81 7.38 -16.92
N ILE A 54 -6.55 8.38 -16.44
CA ILE A 54 -7.12 8.45 -15.08
C ILE A 54 -8.62 8.73 -15.18
N GLU A 55 -9.44 7.77 -14.76
CA GLU A 55 -10.88 7.98 -14.58
C GLU A 55 -11.14 8.62 -13.23
N ALA A 56 -11.31 9.96 -13.24
CA ALA A 56 -11.26 10.77 -12.03
C ALA A 56 -12.61 10.92 -11.30
N GLY A 57 -13.67 10.32 -11.81
CA GLY A 57 -14.99 10.31 -11.18
C GLY A 57 -16.13 10.21 -12.16
N PHE A 58 -17.33 10.56 -11.66
CA PHE A 58 -18.59 10.53 -12.39
C PHE A 58 -19.28 11.90 -12.26
N ALA A 59 -19.08 12.80 -13.22
CA ALA A 59 -19.45 14.23 -13.15
C ALA A 59 -20.89 14.49 -12.71
N ILE A 60 -21.84 13.64 -13.10
CA ILE A 60 -23.26 13.82 -12.74
C ILE A 60 -23.55 13.38 -11.29
N SER A 61 -22.70 12.54 -10.67
CA SER A 61 -23.00 11.90 -9.38
C SER A 61 -22.82 12.84 -8.20
N SER A 62 -21.80 13.69 -8.19
CA SER A 62 -21.49 14.53 -7.03
C SER A 62 -20.79 15.85 -7.40
N GLU A 63 -20.93 16.86 -6.52
CA GLU A 63 -20.18 18.11 -6.66
C GLU A 63 -18.67 17.90 -6.42
N VAL A 64 -18.31 16.97 -5.56
CA VAL A 64 -16.91 16.58 -5.29
C VAL A 64 -16.24 16.10 -6.58
N ASP A 65 -16.91 15.21 -7.33
CA ASP A 65 -16.41 14.74 -8.61
C ASP A 65 -16.27 15.86 -9.64
N ARG A 66 -17.26 16.75 -9.72
CA ARG A 66 -17.18 17.92 -10.61
C ARG A 66 -16.01 18.84 -10.26
N MET A 67 -15.79 19.09 -8.96
CA MET A 67 -14.68 19.92 -8.51
C MET A 67 -13.32 19.28 -8.84
N ALA A 68 -13.17 17.99 -8.57
CA ALA A 68 -11.94 17.24 -8.90
C ALA A 68 -11.68 17.25 -10.41
N LEU A 69 -12.68 16.90 -11.23
CA LEU A 69 -12.59 16.89 -12.70
C LEU A 69 -12.21 18.25 -13.27
N ARG A 70 -12.85 19.37 -12.82
CA ARG A 70 -12.50 20.73 -13.23
C ARG A 70 -11.05 21.09 -12.90
N ARG A 71 -10.58 20.72 -11.73
CA ARG A 71 -9.19 20.99 -11.33
C ARG A 71 -8.23 20.20 -12.19
N LEU A 72 -8.44 18.89 -12.33
CA LEU A 72 -7.56 18.00 -13.08
C LEU A 72 -7.52 18.37 -14.58
N SER A 73 -8.64 18.78 -15.17
CA SER A 73 -8.69 19.20 -16.58
C SER A 73 -7.79 20.40 -16.91
N CYS A 74 -7.43 21.22 -15.92
CA CYS A 74 -6.61 22.41 -16.07
C CYS A 74 -5.14 22.23 -15.64
N MET A 75 -4.77 21.06 -15.07
CA MET A 75 -3.43 20.87 -14.47
C MET A 75 -2.34 20.47 -15.47
N GLY A 76 -2.70 20.12 -16.71
CA GLY A 76 -1.74 19.73 -17.72
C GLY A 76 -1.03 18.40 -17.40
N LEU A 77 -1.77 17.42 -16.90
CA LEU A 77 -1.28 16.07 -16.62
C LEU A 77 -0.81 15.41 -17.92
N HIS A 78 0.09 14.43 -17.82
CA HIS A 78 0.48 13.57 -18.93
C HIS A 78 -0.61 12.54 -19.25
N ALA A 79 -1.29 12.05 -18.21
CA ALA A 79 -2.41 11.13 -18.31
C ALA A 79 -3.66 11.84 -18.86
N ASP A 80 -4.37 11.15 -19.75
CA ASP A 80 -5.69 11.60 -20.20
C ASP A 80 -6.72 11.47 -19.07
N VAL A 81 -7.39 12.57 -18.71
CA VAL A 81 -8.40 12.58 -17.66
C VAL A 81 -9.77 12.24 -18.24
N TYR A 82 -10.34 11.16 -17.74
CA TYR A 82 -11.67 10.67 -18.12
C TYR A 82 -12.71 10.92 -17.03
N SER A 83 -13.96 11.13 -17.44
CA SER A 83 -15.14 11.02 -16.58
C SER A 83 -16.06 9.93 -17.08
N LEU A 84 -16.58 9.11 -16.16
CA LEU A 84 -17.64 8.16 -16.46
C LEU A 84 -18.94 8.90 -16.79
N ALA A 85 -19.74 8.37 -17.72
CA ALA A 85 -21.06 8.90 -18.06
C ALA A 85 -21.97 7.79 -18.59
N ARG A 86 -23.25 7.82 -18.22
CA ARG A 86 -24.25 6.98 -18.85
C ARG A 86 -24.55 7.51 -20.26
N CYS A 87 -25.10 6.67 -21.11
CA CYS A 87 -25.61 7.08 -22.42
C CYS A 87 -26.85 7.98 -22.27
N ARG A 88 -26.63 9.20 -21.76
CA ARG A 88 -27.63 10.26 -21.56
C ARG A 88 -27.00 11.62 -21.80
N ARG A 89 -27.72 12.53 -22.46
CA ARG A 89 -27.20 13.86 -22.77
C ARG A 89 -26.83 14.67 -21.53
N GLU A 90 -27.62 14.56 -20.45
CA GLU A 90 -27.36 15.28 -19.18
C GLU A 90 -26.04 14.88 -18.56
N ASP A 91 -25.67 13.60 -18.64
CA ASP A 91 -24.38 13.09 -18.13
C ASP A 91 -23.23 13.63 -18.98
N ILE A 92 -23.38 13.65 -20.32
CA ILE A 92 -22.38 14.17 -21.26
C ILE A 92 -22.16 15.67 -21.05
N ASP A 93 -23.25 16.45 -20.89
CA ASP A 93 -23.19 17.88 -20.61
C ASP A 93 -22.51 18.18 -19.26
N ALA A 94 -22.72 17.32 -18.26
CA ALA A 94 -22.02 17.43 -16.98
C ALA A 94 -20.51 17.26 -17.15
N VAL A 95 -20.05 16.29 -17.96
CA VAL A 95 -18.63 16.09 -18.27
C VAL A 95 -18.05 17.29 -19.00
N GLU A 96 -18.74 17.77 -20.06
CA GLU A 96 -18.33 18.97 -20.81
C GLU A 96 -18.15 20.20 -19.90
N SER A 97 -19.10 20.40 -18.97
CA SER A 97 -19.09 21.52 -18.03
C SER A 97 -17.88 21.51 -17.08
N CYS A 98 -17.21 20.36 -16.94
CA CYS A 98 -15.98 20.20 -16.18
C CYS A 98 -14.70 20.49 -16.99
N GLY A 99 -14.82 20.77 -18.30
CA GLY A 99 -13.68 21.01 -19.19
C GLY A 99 -12.89 19.75 -19.53
N VAL A 100 -13.41 18.56 -19.22
CA VAL A 100 -12.80 17.26 -19.54
C VAL A 100 -13.05 16.91 -20.99
N ARG A 101 -12.01 16.48 -21.69
CA ARG A 101 -12.08 16.12 -23.12
C ARG A 101 -12.32 14.64 -23.39
N CYS A 102 -12.03 13.79 -22.41
CA CYS A 102 -12.17 12.35 -22.57
C CYS A 102 -13.35 11.85 -21.74
N ILE A 103 -14.23 11.08 -22.39
CA ILE A 103 -15.45 10.55 -21.77
C ILE A 103 -15.48 9.02 -21.87
N HIS A 104 -15.87 8.37 -20.77
CA HIS A 104 -16.13 6.94 -20.73
C HIS A 104 -17.64 6.71 -20.66
N LEU A 105 -18.26 6.44 -21.81
CA LEU A 105 -19.68 6.14 -21.92
C LEU A 105 -19.97 4.68 -21.61
N PHE A 106 -21.08 4.40 -20.92
CA PHE A 106 -21.51 3.04 -20.68
C PHE A 106 -23.03 2.87 -20.73
N ILE A 107 -23.47 1.66 -21.11
CA ILE A 107 -24.85 1.21 -21.03
C ILE A 107 -24.89 -0.30 -20.79
N GLY A 108 -25.87 -0.79 -20.03
CA GLY A 108 -26.06 -2.22 -19.78
C GLY A 108 -26.52 -2.96 -21.04
N THR A 109 -25.90 -4.10 -21.34
CA THR A 109 -26.18 -4.85 -22.58
C THR A 109 -26.61 -6.31 -22.34
N SER A 110 -26.43 -6.85 -21.13
CA SER A 110 -27.00 -8.16 -20.80
C SER A 110 -28.53 -8.12 -20.72
N ASP A 111 -29.19 -9.22 -21.02
CA ASP A 111 -30.65 -9.29 -21.00
C ASP A 111 -31.24 -8.91 -19.63
N SER A 112 -30.56 -9.25 -18.52
CA SER A 112 -30.96 -8.81 -17.18
C SER A 112 -30.85 -7.29 -17.02
N HIS A 113 -29.76 -6.68 -17.48
CA HIS A 113 -29.59 -5.22 -17.37
C HIS A 113 -30.57 -4.47 -18.27
N ILE A 114 -30.80 -4.93 -19.49
CA ILE A 114 -31.75 -4.33 -20.43
C ILE A 114 -33.16 -4.36 -19.84
N ARG A 115 -33.62 -5.55 -19.40
CA ARG A 115 -34.96 -5.75 -18.87
C ARG A 115 -35.17 -5.14 -17.49
N ASP A 116 -34.29 -5.48 -16.55
CA ASP A 116 -34.57 -5.26 -15.12
C ASP A 116 -34.00 -3.92 -14.61
N LYS A 117 -32.92 -3.40 -15.23
CA LYS A 117 -32.27 -2.14 -14.85
C LYS A 117 -32.69 -0.97 -15.74
N LEU A 118 -32.75 -1.17 -17.05
CA LEU A 118 -33.03 -0.10 -18.00
C LEU A 118 -34.52 -0.03 -18.42
N GLY A 119 -35.23 -1.16 -18.43
CA GLY A 119 -36.60 -1.23 -18.94
C GLY A 119 -36.71 -0.92 -20.44
N MET A 120 -35.69 -1.30 -21.21
CA MET A 120 -35.53 -0.99 -22.64
C MET A 120 -35.59 -2.26 -23.47
N THR A 121 -35.76 -2.08 -24.80
CA THR A 121 -35.51 -3.11 -25.81
C THR A 121 -34.05 -3.05 -26.29
N ARG A 122 -33.57 -4.09 -26.97
CA ARG A 122 -32.23 -4.10 -27.58
C ARG A 122 -32.09 -2.99 -28.64
N GLU A 123 -33.13 -2.71 -29.40
CA GLU A 123 -33.17 -1.63 -30.40
C GLU A 123 -33.06 -0.25 -29.77
N GLU A 124 -33.75 -0.02 -28.66
CA GLU A 124 -33.66 1.23 -27.89
C GLU A 124 -32.25 1.42 -27.31
N VAL A 125 -31.60 0.35 -26.83
CA VAL A 125 -30.21 0.39 -26.38
C VAL A 125 -29.25 0.80 -27.50
N ILE A 126 -29.41 0.20 -28.72
CA ILE A 126 -28.59 0.59 -29.87
C ILE A 126 -28.85 2.05 -30.26
N GLY A 127 -30.11 2.51 -30.21
CA GLY A 127 -30.47 3.91 -30.44
C GLY A 127 -29.77 4.86 -29.44
N ALA A 128 -29.80 4.52 -28.14
CA ALA A 128 -29.16 5.30 -27.09
C ALA A 128 -27.63 5.35 -27.26
N ILE A 129 -27.00 4.24 -27.69
CA ILE A 129 -25.57 4.18 -27.98
C ILE A 129 -25.23 5.19 -29.10
N ARG A 130 -25.92 5.09 -30.22
CA ARG A 130 -25.69 5.96 -31.41
C ARG A 130 -25.88 7.44 -31.05
N ASP A 131 -26.98 7.78 -30.38
CA ASP A 131 -27.27 9.17 -30.00
C ASP A 131 -26.18 9.72 -29.08
N SER A 132 -25.84 8.99 -28.00
CA SER A 132 -24.89 9.46 -27.00
C SER A 132 -23.44 9.56 -27.51
N VAL A 133 -23.00 8.58 -28.32
CA VAL A 133 -21.66 8.61 -28.91
C VAL A 133 -21.55 9.72 -29.94
N SER A 134 -22.50 9.86 -30.83
CA SER A 134 -22.54 10.94 -31.83
C SER A 134 -22.56 12.31 -31.15
N TYR A 135 -23.41 12.50 -30.13
CA TYR A 135 -23.49 13.74 -29.36
C TYR A 135 -22.19 14.10 -28.66
N SER A 136 -21.51 13.13 -28.05
CA SER A 136 -20.19 13.35 -27.45
C SER A 136 -19.13 13.71 -28.50
N LYS A 137 -19.21 13.09 -29.67
CA LYS A 137 -18.30 13.38 -30.80
C LYS A 137 -18.51 14.79 -31.36
N GLU A 138 -19.77 15.26 -31.49
CA GLU A 138 -20.10 16.62 -31.87
C GLU A 138 -19.52 17.66 -30.92
N LYS A 139 -19.39 17.32 -29.61
CA LYS A 139 -18.73 18.16 -28.59
C LYS A 139 -17.20 18.07 -28.64
N GLY A 140 -16.63 17.29 -29.55
CA GLY A 140 -15.18 17.16 -29.73
C GLY A 140 -14.49 16.29 -28.66
N MET A 141 -15.25 15.37 -28.01
CA MET A 141 -14.70 14.48 -26.98
C MET A 141 -14.05 13.25 -27.60
N ASP A 142 -13.01 12.73 -26.91
CA ASP A 142 -12.47 11.39 -27.12
C ASP A 142 -13.26 10.38 -26.30
N ILE A 143 -13.75 9.32 -26.96
CA ILE A 143 -14.81 8.47 -26.41
C ILE A 143 -14.30 7.04 -26.23
N MET A 144 -14.27 6.57 -24.97
CA MET A 144 -14.24 5.15 -24.63
C MET A 144 -15.68 4.69 -24.39
N PHE A 145 -16.05 3.53 -24.90
CA PHE A 145 -17.41 3.00 -24.76
C PHE A 145 -17.42 1.61 -24.13
N SER A 146 -18.24 1.41 -23.10
CA SER A 146 -18.45 0.15 -22.40
C SER A 146 -19.84 -0.43 -22.62
N CYS A 147 -19.90 -1.69 -23.01
CA CYS A 147 -21.08 -2.52 -22.83
C CYS A 147 -21.09 -3.09 -21.41
N GLU A 148 -21.77 -2.44 -20.47
CA GLU A 148 -21.82 -2.94 -19.08
C GLU A 148 -22.39 -4.35 -19.05
N ASP A 149 -21.72 -5.24 -18.29
CA ASP A 149 -22.04 -6.68 -18.21
C ASP A 149 -21.75 -7.45 -19.51
N ALA A 150 -20.68 -7.07 -20.21
CA ALA A 150 -20.30 -7.63 -21.49
C ALA A 150 -20.10 -9.14 -21.49
N THR A 151 -19.51 -9.68 -20.40
CA THR A 151 -19.20 -11.10 -20.27
C THR A 151 -20.43 -12.00 -20.14
N ARG A 152 -21.61 -11.42 -19.83
CA ARG A 152 -22.91 -12.11 -19.77
C ARG A 152 -23.86 -11.71 -20.92
N THR A 153 -23.40 -10.84 -21.81
CA THR A 153 -24.19 -10.39 -22.97
C THR A 153 -24.10 -11.43 -24.10
N ASP A 154 -25.21 -11.65 -24.80
CA ASP A 154 -25.21 -12.45 -26.04
C ASP A 154 -24.20 -11.88 -27.04
N TYR A 155 -23.31 -12.73 -27.58
CA TYR A 155 -22.23 -12.27 -28.44
C TYR A 155 -22.69 -11.52 -29.68
N GLY A 156 -23.79 -11.97 -30.32
CA GLY A 156 -24.33 -11.32 -31.51
C GLY A 156 -24.76 -9.89 -31.19
N PHE A 157 -25.45 -9.69 -30.07
CA PHE A 157 -25.87 -8.37 -29.62
C PHE A 157 -24.69 -7.52 -29.13
N LEU A 158 -23.74 -8.11 -28.41
CA LEU A 158 -22.52 -7.43 -27.93
C LEU A 158 -21.73 -6.84 -29.12
N ARG A 159 -21.50 -7.65 -30.15
CA ARG A 159 -20.85 -7.22 -31.38
C ARG A 159 -21.62 -6.07 -32.08
N GLN A 160 -22.94 -6.18 -32.14
CA GLN A 160 -23.80 -5.12 -32.74
C GLN A 160 -23.70 -3.81 -31.94
N ALA A 161 -23.68 -3.87 -30.60
CA ALA A 161 -23.55 -2.70 -29.73
C ALA A 161 -22.19 -2.01 -29.88
N TYR A 162 -21.09 -2.77 -29.91
CA TYR A 162 -19.76 -2.19 -30.14
C TYR A 162 -19.63 -1.63 -31.58
N ALA A 163 -20.14 -2.33 -32.59
CA ALA A 163 -20.13 -1.80 -33.96
C ALA A 163 -20.87 -0.47 -34.02
N ALA A 164 -22.06 -0.37 -33.41
CA ALA A 164 -22.83 0.87 -33.37
C ALA A 164 -22.07 2.01 -32.68
N ALA A 165 -21.34 1.73 -31.59
CA ALA A 165 -20.52 2.71 -30.90
C ALA A 165 -19.34 3.20 -31.75
N VAL A 166 -18.61 2.27 -32.40
CA VAL A 166 -17.46 2.60 -33.27
C VAL A 166 -17.91 3.38 -34.50
N GLU A 167 -18.98 2.95 -35.17
CA GLU A 167 -19.59 3.65 -36.32
C GLU A 167 -20.02 5.09 -35.97
N SER A 168 -20.45 5.32 -34.72
CA SER A 168 -20.86 6.63 -34.21
C SER A 168 -19.69 7.50 -33.70
N GLY A 169 -18.47 6.96 -33.61
CA GLY A 169 -17.26 7.71 -33.33
C GLY A 169 -16.52 7.37 -32.00
N ALA A 170 -16.83 6.25 -31.36
CA ALA A 170 -16.05 5.76 -30.23
C ALA A 170 -14.63 5.37 -30.67
N SER A 171 -13.63 5.83 -29.94
CA SER A 171 -12.21 5.61 -30.23
C SER A 171 -11.69 4.29 -29.66
N VAL A 172 -12.27 3.82 -28.56
CA VAL A 172 -11.89 2.61 -27.82
C VAL A 172 -13.16 1.93 -27.33
N ILE A 173 -13.23 0.61 -27.44
CA ILE A 173 -14.27 -0.18 -26.79
C ILE A 173 -13.72 -0.85 -25.53
N ASN A 174 -14.49 -0.85 -24.45
CA ASN A 174 -14.11 -1.48 -23.20
C ASN A 174 -15.04 -2.65 -22.86
N VAL A 175 -14.45 -3.78 -22.47
CA VAL A 175 -15.15 -5.05 -22.20
C VAL A 175 -15.10 -5.34 -20.69
N PRO A 176 -16.16 -4.98 -19.93
CA PRO A 176 -16.19 -5.21 -18.49
C PRO A 176 -16.71 -6.62 -18.13
N ASP A 177 -15.96 -7.28 -17.24
CA ASP A 177 -16.44 -8.41 -16.44
C ASP A 177 -17.08 -7.86 -15.16
N THR A 178 -18.26 -7.28 -15.32
CA THR A 178 -18.94 -6.48 -14.28
C THR A 178 -19.21 -7.23 -12.99
N VAL A 179 -19.44 -8.53 -13.05
CA VAL A 179 -19.71 -9.36 -11.87
C VAL A 179 -18.55 -10.29 -11.50
N GLY A 180 -17.42 -10.18 -12.18
CA GLY A 180 -16.17 -10.87 -11.83
C GLY A 180 -16.24 -12.41 -11.94
N ILE A 181 -17.00 -12.96 -12.89
CA ILE A 181 -17.24 -14.41 -13.01
C ILE A 181 -16.50 -15.08 -14.17
N THR A 182 -15.87 -14.30 -15.03
CA THR A 182 -15.17 -14.82 -16.20
C THR A 182 -13.88 -15.52 -15.80
N THR A 183 -13.50 -16.53 -16.57
CA THR A 183 -12.20 -17.20 -16.45
C THR A 183 -11.24 -16.69 -17.52
N PRO A 184 -9.90 -16.80 -17.35
CA PRO A 184 -8.91 -16.35 -18.32
C PRO A 184 -9.18 -16.91 -19.73
N ARG A 185 -9.52 -18.17 -19.84
CA ARG A 185 -9.86 -18.79 -21.14
C ARG A 185 -11.06 -18.14 -21.81
N ARG A 186 -12.16 -17.90 -21.07
CA ARG A 186 -13.35 -17.25 -21.62
C ARG A 186 -13.09 -15.80 -22.00
N MET A 187 -12.30 -15.10 -21.20
CA MET A 187 -11.87 -13.73 -21.50
C MET A 187 -11.06 -13.72 -22.80
N SER A 188 -10.07 -14.60 -22.94
CA SER A 188 -9.25 -14.73 -24.15
C SER A 188 -10.12 -15.02 -25.39
N GLU A 189 -11.06 -15.98 -25.29
CA GLU A 189 -11.98 -16.32 -26.37
C GLU A 189 -12.88 -15.13 -26.78
N LEU A 190 -13.37 -14.36 -25.80
CA LEU A 190 -14.22 -13.19 -26.05
C LEU A 190 -13.44 -12.06 -26.73
N ILE A 191 -12.28 -11.69 -26.14
CA ILE A 191 -11.44 -10.62 -26.69
C ILE A 191 -10.91 -10.97 -28.08
N GLY A 192 -10.46 -12.21 -28.30
CA GLY A 192 -10.00 -12.67 -29.61
C GLY A 192 -11.07 -12.56 -30.69
N LYS A 193 -12.32 -12.90 -30.39
CA LYS A 193 -13.45 -12.72 -31.32
C LYS A 193 -13.74 -11.23 -31.59
N LEU A 194 -13.78 -10.41 -30.54
CA LEU A 194 -14.04 -8.97 -30.68
C LEU A 194 -12.89 -8.29 -31.45
N SER A 195 -11.65 -8.68 -31.23
CA SER A 195 -10.49 -8.16 -31.96
C SER A 195 -10.56 -8.47 -33.47
N ALA A 196 -11.12 -9.62 -33.81
CA ALA A 196 -11.34 -9.98 -35.23
C ALA A 196 -12.54 -9.24 -35.86
N ASP A 197 -13.61 -8.99 -35.08
CA ASP A 197 -14.86 -8.46 -35.58
C ASP A 197 -14.99 -6.94 -35.51
N ILE A 198 -14.26 -6.29 -34.60
CA ILE A 198 -14.35 -4.84 -34.30
C ILE A 198 -13.01 -4.18 -34.63
N GLY A 199 -13.04 -3.21 -35.55
CA GLY A 199 -11.86 -2.49 -36.03
C GLY A 199 -11.41 -1.33 -35.10
N ALA A 200 -11.55 -1.46 -33.78
CA ALA A 200 -11.13 -0.45 -32.80
C ALA A 200 -10.26 -1.07 -31.70
N PRO A 201 -9.38 -0.28 -31.05
CA PRO A 201 -8.65 -0.71 -29.87
C PRO A 201 -9.58 -1.24 -28.79
N ILE A 202 -9.16 -2.33 -28.13
CA ILE A 202 -9.94 -2.99 -27.07
C ILE A 202 -9.32 -2.68 -25.71
N SER A 203 -10.16 -2.27 -24.79
CA SER A 203 -9.93 -2.16 -23.36
C SER A 203 -10.61 -3.31 -22.62
N VAL A 204 -10.09 -3.66 -21.44
CA VAL A 204 -10.71 -4.64 -20.55
C VAL A 204 -10.81 -4.10 -19.13
N HIS A 205 -11.92 -4.41 -18.44
CA HIS A 205 -12.15 -4.05 -17.04
C HIS A 205 -12.63 -5.27 -16.26
N CYS A 206 -11.81 -5.76 -15.34
CA CYS A 206 -12.07 -7.02 -14.63
C CYS A 206 -12.26 -6.81 -13.13
N HIS A 207 -13.46 -7.17 -12.62
CA HIS A 207 -13.69 -7.28 -11.18
C HIS A 207 -13.10 -8.58 -10.61
N ASN A 208 -12.83 -8.57 -9.30
CA ASN A 208 -12.02 -9.60 -8.63
C ASN A 208 -12.83 -10.54 -7.73
N ASP A 209 -14.13 -10.71 -7.99
CA ASP A 209 -15.03 -11.50 -7.14
C ASP A 209 -14.59 -12.95 -6.95
N LEU A 210 -13.97 -13.54 -7.97
CA LEU A 210 -13.41 -14.89 -7.91
C LEU A 210 -11.87 -14.92 -7.80
N GLY A 211 -11.22 -13.78 -7.56
CA GLY A 211 -9.75 -13.69 -7.46
C GLY A 211 -9.03 -13.82 -8.80
N LEU A 212 -9.71 -13.58 -9.94
CA LEU A 212 -9.17 -13.79 -11.29
C LEU A 212 -8.94 -12.51 -12.09
N ALA A 213 -9.18 -11.33 -11.51
CA ALA A 213 -9.15 -10.08 -12.25
C ALA A 213 -7.82 -9.84 -12.99
N VAL A 214 -6.69 -10.00 -12.31
CA VAL A 214 -5.35 -9.84 -12.92
C VAL A 214 -5.14 -10.88 -14.02
N ALA A 215 -5.46 -12.14 -13.76
CA ALA A 215 -5.30 -13.22 -14.74
C ALA A 215 -6.19 -13.02 -15.99
N ASN A 216 -7.43 -12.55 -15.79
CA ASN A 216 -8.34 -12.21 -16.88
C ASN A 216 -7.81 -11.03 -17.70
N THR A 217 -7.28 -10.01 -17.04
CA THR A 217 -6.66 -8.84 -17.68
C THR A 217 -5.48 -9.23 -18.56
N LEU A 218 -4.58 -10.09 -18.05
CA LEU A 218 -3.43 -10.59 -18.82
C LEU A 218 -3.89 -11.45 -20.01
N ALA A 219 -4.86 -12.34 -19.82
CA ALA A 219 -5.44 -13.15 -20.91
C ALA A 219 -6.10 -12.29 -22.00
N ALA A 220 -6.69 -11.15 -21.61
CA ALA A 220 -7.21 -10.19 -22.57
C ALA A 220 -6.09 -9.51 -23.38
N VAL A 221 -4.98 -9.13 -22.74
CA VAL A 221 -3.80 -8.56 -23.43
C VAL A 221 -3.21 -9.56 -24.41
N GLU A 222 -3.05 -10.83 -24.01
CA GLU A 222 -2.61 -11.92 -24.89
C GLU A 222 -3.52 -12.12 -26.11
N SER A 223 -4.77 -11.65 -26.03
CA SER A 223 -5.76 -11.79 -27.08
C SER A 223 -6.03 -10.49 -27.87
N GLY A 224 -5.20 -9.45 -27.64
CA GLY A 224 -5.21 -8.22 -28.41
C GLY A 224 -5.77 -6.98 -27.69
N ALA A 225 -6.12 -7.05 -26.41
CA ALA A 225 -6.47 -5.85 -25.65
C ALA A 225 -5.22 -4.96 -25.47
N SER A 226 -5.37 -3.67 -25.80
CA SER A 226 -4.29 -2.68 -25.73
C SER A 226 -4.49 -1.63 -24.62
N TYR A 227 -5.63 -1.67 -23.94
CA TYR A 227 -5.90 -0.90 -22.71
C TYR A 227 -6.36 -1.83 -21.61
N VAL A 228 -5.96 -1.55 -20.39
CA VAL A 228 -6.35 -2.32 -19.21
C VAL A 228 -6.82 -1.38 -18.11
N HIS A 229 -8.07 -1.55 -17.65
CA HIS A 229 -8.58 -0.85 -16.48
C HIS A 229 -8.05 -1.51 -15.23
N THR A 230 -7.45 -0.71 -14.35
CA THR A 230 -6.87 -1.17 -13.10
C THR A 230 -7.18 -0.18 -11.98
N CYS A 231 -7.09 -0.63 -10.74
CA CYS A 231 -7.08 0.24 -9.57
C CYS A 231 -5.79 0.02 -8.77
N MET A 232 -5.16 1.09 -8.33
CA MET A 232 -4.03 0.97 -7.41
C MET A 232 -4.47 0.23 -6.15
N THR A 233 -3.69 -0.74 -5.68
CA THR A 233 -4.02 -1.66 -4.58
C THR A 233 -5.17 -2.65 -4.85
N GLY A 234 -5.80 -2.58 -6.02
CA GLY A 234 -6.92 -3.44 -6.41
C GLY A 234 -8.24 -3.12 -5.69
N ILE A 235 -8.39 -1.91 -5.13
CA ILE A 235 -9.66 -1.47 -4.53
C ILE A 235 -10.76 -1.35 -5.59
N GLY A 236 -12.01 -1.36 -5.15
CA GLY A 236 -13.19 -1.24 -6.04
C GLY A 236 -14.44 -1.84 -5.43
N GLU A 237 -15.50 -1.85 -6.21
CA GLU A 237 -16.78 -2.41 -5.81
C GLU A 237 -16.63 -3.90 -5.41
N ARG A 238 -17.32 -4.33 -4.36
CA ARG A 238 -17.33 -5.70 -3.80
C ARG A 238 -15.92 -6.22 -3.44
N SER A 239 -15.32 -7.08 -4.29
CA SER A 239 -13.97 -7.66 -4.08
C SER A 239 -12.86 -6.90 -4.81
N GLY A 240 -13.18 -5.73 -5.37
CA GLY A 240 -12.22 -4.86 -6.06
C GLY A 240 -11.99 -5.20 -7.52
N ASN A 241 -10.93 -4.67 -8.07
CA ASN A 241 -10.54 -4.72 -9.47
C ASN A 241 -9.18 -5.39 -9.68
N ALA A 242 -8.74 -5.52 -10.92
CA ALA A 242 -7.36 -5.84 -11.23
C ALA A 242 -6.43 -4.78 -10.64
N SER A 243 -5.42 -5.21 -9.86
CA SER A 243 -4.47 -4.28 -9.22
C SER A 243 -3.49 -3.71 -10.23
N THR A 244 -3.30 -2.39 -10.24
CA THR A 244 -2.37 -1.70 -11.14
C THR A 244 -0.95 -2.25 -10.99
N GLU A 245 -0.47 -2.39 -9.76
CA GLU A 245 0.87 -2.89 -9.45
C GLU A 245 1.09 -4.34 -9.91
N GLU A 246 0.08 -5.20 -9.76
CA GLU A 246 0.18 -6.60 -10.17
C GLU A 246 0.16 -6.73 -11.70
N VAL A 247 -0.73 -6.00 -12.37
CA VAL A 247 -0.82 -6.02 -13.84
C VAL A 247 0.45 -5.45 -14.48
N ALA A 248 0.91 -4.28 -14.03
CA ALA A 248 2.09 -3.63 -14.58
C ALA A 248 3.36 -4.47 -14.41
N LEU A 249 3.55 -5.06 -13.21
CA LEU A 249 4.69 -5.93 -12.95
C LEU A 249 4.66 -7.20 -13.79
N ASN A 250 3.48 -7.84 -13.94
CA ASN A 250 3.34 -9.01 -14.80
C ASN A 250 3.62 -8.67 -16.27
N LEU A 251 3.13 -7.54 -16.77
CA LEU A 251 3.42 -7.08 -18.13
C LEU A 251 4.92 -6.91 -18.36
N LYS A 252 5.63 -6.35 -17.38
CA LYS A 252 7.10 -6.21 -17.45
C LYS A 252 7.83 -7.55 -17.43
N LEU A 253 7.53 -8.41 -16.44
CA LEU A 253 8.29 -9.63 -16.20
C LEU A 253 8.02 -10.72 -17.24
N ASN A 254 6.75 -10.91 -17.62
CA ASN A 254 6.36 -12.02 -18.48
C ASN A 254 6.33 -11.66 -19.97
N TYR A 255 6.12 -10.37 -20.31
CA TYR A 255 5.95 -9.94 -21.69
C TYR A 255 6.95 -8.88 -22.13
N GLY A 256 7.79 -8.32 -21.23
CA GLY A 256 8.75 -7.27 -21.54
C GLY A 256 8.11 -5.92 -21.85
N VAL A 257 6.83 -5.72 -21.53
CA VAL A 257 6.08 -4.48 -21.80
C VAL A 257 6.24 -3.53 -20.61
N ASP A 258 6.83 -2.37 -20.88
CA ASP A 258 6.90 -1.28 -19.90
C ASP A 258 5.63 -0.43 -19.96
N THR A 259 4.99 -0.22 -18.81
CA THR A 259 3.74 0.56 -18.70
C THR A 259 3.88 1.75 -17.76
N VAL A 260 4.43 1.56 -16.58
CA VAL A 260 4.58 2.57 -15.52
C VAL A 260 5.99 2.54 -14.93
N LYS A 261 6.34 3.53 -14.12
CA LYS A 261 7.61 3.58 -13.37
C LYS A 261 7.52 2.69 -12.14
N LEU A 262 7.78 1.39 -12.31
CA LEU A 262 7.60 0.37 -11.28
C LEU A 262 8.29 0.71 -9.95
N GLU A 263 9.44 1.40 -9.99
CA GLU A 263 10.18 1.84 -8.80
C GLU A 263 9.40 2.81 -7.90
N LEU A 264 8.31 3.39 -8.39
CA LEU A 264 7.42 4.26 -7.62
C LEU A 264 6.23 3.51 -7.00
N THR A 265 6.07 2.21 -7.26
CA THR A 265 4.90 1.41 -6.86
C THR A 265 4.60 1.51 -5.36
N ASP A 266 5.61 1.31 -4.50
CA ASP A 266 5.44 1.38 -3.05
C ASP A 266 4.98 2.77 -2.59
N ARG A 267 5.55 3.83 -3.16
CA ARG A 267 5.19 5.21 -2.84
C ARG A 267 3.74 5.54 -3.25
N VAL A 268 3.34 5.16 -4.46
CA VAL A 268 2.00 5.45 -4.98
C VAL A 268 0.95 4.63 -4.23
N SER A 269 1.22 3.35 -3.97
CA SER A 269 0.31 2.52 -3.17
C SER A 269 0.11 3.07 -1.76
N LYS A 270 1.17 3.53 -1.08
CA LYS A 270 1.08 4.18 0.22
C LYS A 270 0.29 5.49 0.18
N THR A 271 0.39 6.25 -0.90
CA THR A 271 -0.43 7.46 -1.10
C THR A 271 -1.91 7.10 -1.15
N VAL A 272 -2.30 6.12 -1.98
CA VAL A 272 -3.69 5.66 -2.07
C VAL A 272 -4.18 5.11 -0.72
N VAL A 273 -3.39 4.25 -0.06
CA VAL A 273 -3.72 3.70 1.27
C VAL A 273 -3.94 4.81 2.31
N ARG A 274 -3.12 5.85 2.29
CA ARG A 274 -3.23 6.98 3.22
C ARG A 274 -4.56 7.73 3.08
N TYR A 275 -4.97 8.02 1.85
CA TYR A 275 -6.20 8.78 1.60
C TYR A 275 -7.47 7.93 1.70
N THR A 276 -7.40 6.67 1.29
CA THR A 276 -8.56 5.77 1.32
C THR A 276 -8.79 5.10 2.67
N GLY A 277 -7.75 5.02 3.52
CA GLY A 277 -7.77 4.23 4.76
C GLY A 277 -7.79 2.71 4.52
N TYR A 278 -7.77 2.26 3.26
CA TYR A 278 -7.73 0.85 2.92
C TYR A 278 -6.43 0.21 3.40
N ARG A 279 -6.53 -0.97 4.01
CA ARG A 279 -5.36 -1.72 4.49
C ARG A 279 -5.20 -3.00 3.68
N PRO A 280 -4.23 -3.06 2.74
CA PRO A 280 -3.94 -4.29 2.03
C PRO A 280 -3.61 -5.44 2.99
N SER A 281 -3.96 -6.67 2.62
CA SER A 281 -3.55 -7.84 3.41
C SER A 281 -2.03 -7.95 3.47
N TYR A 282 -1.48 -8.53 4.53
CA TYR A 282 -0.04 -8.72 4.66
C TYR A 282 0.58 -9.53 3.51
N THR A 283 -0.21 -10.44 2.94
CA THR A 283 0.19 -11.31 1.82
C THR A 283 -0.22 -10.78 0.45
N LYS A 284 -0.73 -9.53 0.36
CA LYS A 284 -1.05 -8.92 -0.94
C LYS A 284 0.21 -8.94 -1.83
N PRO A 285 0.12 -9.46 -3.08
CA PRO A 285 1.26 -9.44 -3.98
C PRO A 285 1.81 -8.01 -4.15
N VAL A 286 3.11 -7.90 -4.37
CA VAL A 286 3.87 -6.68 -4.65
C VAL A 286 3.94 -5.70 -3.46
N ILE A 287 2.81 -5.28 -2.91
CA ILE A 287 2.73 -4.18 -1.91
C ILE A 287 2.47 -4.65 -0.48
N GLY A 288 2.07 -5.90 -0.28
CA GLY A 288 1.82 -6.44 1.05
C GLY A 288 3.07 -6.42 1.93
N ARG A 289 2.89 -6.30 3.25
CA ARG A 289 4.00 -6.25 4.20
C ARG A 289 4.95 -7.45 4.05
N ASN A 290 4.40 -8.64 3.79
CA ASN A 290 5.17 -9.88 3.69
C ASN A 290 5.72 -10.17 2.30
N ALA A 291 5.45 -9.34 1.29
CA ALA A 291 5.82 -9.63 -0.10
C ALA A 291 7.34 -9.86 -0.29
N PHE A 292 8.17 -9.23 0.55
CA PHE A 292 9.64 -9.35 0.54
C PHE A 292 10.19 -9.68 1.94
N ALA A 293 9.35 -10.27 2.81
CA ALA A 293 9.74 -10.67 4.14
C ALA A 293 10.06 -12.19 4.18
N HIS A 294 11.20 -12.53 4.74
CA HIS A 294 11.67 -13.91 4.85
C HIS A 294 11.98 -14.25 6.30
N GLU A 295 11.37 -15.32 6.83
CA GLU A 295 11.59 -15.79 8.20
C GLU A 295 12.32 -17.14 8.23
N SER A 296 12.06 -18.02 7.24
CA SER A 296 12.67 -19.34 7.20
C SER A 296 14.17 -19.28 6.98
N GLY A 297 14.96 -19.87 7.90
CA GLY A 297 16.41 -19.87 7.81
C GLY A 297 16.97 -20.46 6.51
N ILE A 298 16.28 -21.46 5.90
CA ILE A 298 16.66 -22.03 4.60
C ILE A 298 16.48 -20.98 3.50
N HIS A 299 15.37 -20.23 3.49
CA HIS A 299 15.11 -19.18 2.51
C HIS A 299 16.11 -18.04 2.66
N VAL A 300 16.31 -17.54 3.89
CA VAL A 300 17.27 -16.47 4.16
C VAL A 300 18.66 -16.87 3.71
N HIS A 301 19.14 -18.08 4.08
CA HIS A 301 20.45 -18.56 3.62
C HIS A 301 20.57 -18.64 2.09
N GLY A 302 19.51 -19.06 1.39
CA GLY A 302 19.47 -19.10 -0.07
C GLY A 302 19.57 -17.69 -0.68
N ILE A 303 18.77 -16.76 -0.18
CA ILE A 303 18.72 -15.38 -0.63
C ILE A 303 20.05 -14.65 -0.44
N LEU A 304 20.72 -14.85 0.72
CA LEU A 304 22.04 -14.28 1.00
C LEU A 304 23.12 -14.76 0.01
N LYS A 305 23.01 -16.00 -0.46
CA LYS A 305 23.91 -16.53 -1.49
C LYS A 305 23.56 -16.02 -2.89
N ASN A 306 22.28 -16.02 -3.20
CA ASN A 306 21.73 -15.53 -4.46
C ASN A 306 20.23 -15.25 -4.27
N SER A 307 19.83 -14.00 -4.36
CA SER A 307 18.43 -13.57 -4.17
C SER A 307 17.46 -14.28 -5.12
N SER A 308 17.89 -14.60 -6.35
CA SER A 308 17.04 -15.28 -7.35
C SER A 308 16.61 -16.71 -6.95
N THR A 309 17.14 -17.26 -5.83
CA THR A 309 16.71 -18.58 -5.33
C THR A 309 15.29 -18.59 -4.79
N TYR A 310 14.81 -17.45 -4.25
CA TYR A 310 13.47 -17.32 -3.63
C TYR A 310 12.76 -16.03 -3.95
N GLU A 311 13.40 -15.07 -4.61
CA GLU A 311 12.79 -13.81 -5.05
C GLU A 311 12.59 -13.84 -6.57
N PRO A 312 11.36 -13.73 -7.07
CA PRO A 312 11.07 -13.72 -8.50
C PRO A 312 11.55 -12.44 -9.20
N TYR A 313 11.74 -11.36 -8.45
CA TYR A 313 12.29 -10.07 -8.88
C TYR A 313 12.87 -9.33 -7.67
N PRO A 314 13.85 -8.43 -7.88
CA PRO A 314 14.44 -7.65 -6.79
C PRO A 314 13.41 -6.64 -6.21
N PRO A 315 13.34 -6.49 -4.87
CA PRO A 315 12.41 -5.55 -4.20
C PRO A 315 12.51 -4.12 -4.72
N GLU A 316 13.71 -3.68 -5.07
CA GLU A 316 14.02 -2.34 -5.56
C GLU A 316 13.28 -2.02 -6.87
N MET A 317 12.95 -3.04 -7.67
CA MET A 317 12.16 -2.88 -8.91
C MET A 317 10.79 -2.22 -8.63
N VAL A 318 10.24 -2.43 -7.47
CA VAL A 318 8.95 -1.87 -7.05
C VAL A 318 9.07 -0.85 -5.91
N GLY A 319 10.28 -0.32 -5.70
CA GLY A 319 10.56 0.70 -4.67
C GLY A 319 10.54 0.16 -3.24
N ARG A 320 10.72 -1.16 -3.06
CA ARG A 320 10.75 -1.82 -1.76
C ARG A 320 12.18 -2.21 -1.37
N VAL A 321 12.34 -2.56 -0.11
CA VAL A 321 13.56 -3.17 0.42
C VAL A 321 13.24 -4.54 0.97
N ARG A 322 14.24 -5.42 0.97
CA ARG A 322 14.12 -6.74 1.59
C ARG A 322 14.02 -6.59 3.11
N ASP A 323 13.14 -7.38 3.72
CA ASP A 323 13.01 -7.45 5.17
C ASP A 323 13.29 -8.89 5.64
N ILE A 324 14.24 -9.02 6.58
CA ILE A 324 14.51 -10.27 7.27
C ILE A 324 13.75 -10.22 8.59
N THR A 325 12.67 -10.99 8.63
CA THR A 325 11.84 -11.08 9.82
C THR A 325 12.41 -12.13 10.76
N ILE A 326 12.61 -11.77 12.04
CA ILE A 326 13.10 -12.68 13.07
C ILE A 326 11.93 -13.33 13.80
N GLY A 327 11.96 -14.67 13.92
CA GLY A 327 10.93 -15.44 14.59
C GLY A 327 11.43 -16.82 15.01
N ARG A 328 10.50 -17.70 15.37
CA ARG A 328 10.80 -19.05 15.89
C ARG A 328 11.65 -19.91 14.94
N HIS A 329 11.50 -19.68 13.64
CA HIS A 329 12.17 -20.45 12.60
C HIS A 329 13.43 -19.80 12.05
N SER A 330 13.80 -18.62 12.56
CA SER A 330 15.00 -17.90 12.14
C SER A 330 16.27 -18.65 12.56
N GLY A 331 17.22 -18.74 11.64
CA GLY A 331 18.55 -19.28 11.87
C GLY A 331 19.50 -18.21 12.42
N GLU A 332 20.65 -18.65 12.94
CA GLU A 332 21.69 -17.76 13.48
C GLU A 332 22.19 -16.73 12.46
N HIS A 333 22.36 -17.11 11.20
CA HIS A 333 22.78 -16.18 10.14
C HIS A 333 21.81 -15.03 9.93
N SER A 334 20.49 -15.31 9.95
CA SER A 334 19.46 -14.29 9.81
C SER A 334 19.46 -13.29 10.94
N VAL A 335 19.68 -13.78 12.18
CA VAL A 335 19.75 -12.93 13.38
C VAL A 335 20.99 -12.06 13.35
N ARG A 336 22.13 -12.61 12.97
CA ARG A 336 23.39 -11.88 12.84
C ARG A 336 23.28 -10.74 11.83
N GLU A 337 22.83 -11.08 10.61
CA GLU A 337 22.67 -10.08 9.54
C GLU A 337 21.70 -8.97 9.93
N LYS A 338 20.61 -9.31 10.63
CA LYS A 338 19.67 -8.30 11.11
C LYS A 338 20.31 -7.38 12.14
N LEU A 339 21.09 -7.92 13.08
CA LEU A 339 21.85 -7.12 14.07
C LEU A 339 22.89 -6.23 13.40
N ASP A 340 23.64 -6.77 12.42
CA ASP A 340 24.64 -5.99 11.67
C ASP A 340 23.98 -4.84 10.91
N HIS A 341 22.82 -5.11 10.26
CA HIS A 341 22.05 -4.07 9.56
C HIS A 341 21.50 -3.00 10.50
N MET A 342 21.21 -3.36 11.75
CA MET A 342 20.75 -2.43 12.79
C MET A 342 21.92 -1.71 13.50
N GLY A 343 23.18 -1.99 13.14
CA GLY A 343 24.35 -1.43 13.81
C GLY A 343 24.54 -1.93 15.25
N VAL A 344 23.99 -3.11 15.60
CA VAL A 344 24.09 -3.71 16.93
C VAL A 344 25.20 -4.77 16.94
N PRO A 345 26.45 -4.46 17.38
CA PRO A 345 27.54 -5.43 17.42
C PRO A 345 27.26 -6.52 18.46
N PHE A 346 27.31 -7.79 18.02
CA PHE A 346 27.01 -8.91 18.93
C PHE A 346 28.06 -10.02 18.85
N PRO A 347 28.69 -10.43 19.99
CA PRO A 347 29.77 -11.43 20.04
C PRO A 347 29.27 -12.82 19.65
N GLU A 348 30.07 -13.55 18.85
CA GLU A 348 29.74 -14.87 18.36
C GLU A 348 29.53 -15.90 19.47
N GLU A 349 30.33 -15.85 20.50
CA GLU A 349 30.25 -16.73 21.65
C GLU A 349 28.93 -16.61 22.44
N ARG A 350 28.20 -15.49 22.31
CA ARG A 350 26.90 -15.27 22.96
C ARG A 350 25.70 -15.56 22.06
N MET A 351 25.93 -15.84 20.78
CA MET A 351 24.87 -16.12 19.81
C MET A 351 23.95 -17.30 20.21
N PRO A 352 24.46 -18.41 20.80
CA PRO A 352 23.59 -19.48 21.27
C PRO A 352 22.59 -19.02 22.34
N ALA A 353 23.00 -18.13 23.24
CA ALA A 353 22.12 -17.57 24.28
C ALA A 353 21.04 -16.65 23.65
N LEU A 354 21.41 -15.84 22.67
CA LEU A 354 20.49 -14.99 21.91
C LEU A 354 19.45 -15.83 21.17
N MET A 355 19.88 -16.86 20.47
CA MET A 355 18.98 -17.77 19.74
C MET A 355 18.00 -18.49 20.67
N ALA A 356 18.45 -18.90 21.86
CA ALA A 356 17.58 -19.52 22.86
C ALA A 356 16.52 -18.53 23.35
N GLU A 357 16.90 -17.30 23.61
CA GLU A 357 15.99 -16.25 24.09
C GLU A 357 15.00 -15.81 23.02
N ILE A 358 15.44 -15.64 21.76
CA ILE A 358 14.58 -15.39 20.60
C ILE A 358 13.51 -16.49 20.49
N LYS A 359 13.91 -17.77 20.54
CA LYS A 359 12.97 -18.91 20.47
C LYS A 359 11.97 -18.92 21.63
N ARG A 360 12.43 -18.52 22.82
CA ARG A 360 11.58 -18.42 24.02
C ARG A 360 10.54 -17.30 23.89
N GLN A 361 10.95 -16.13 23.41
CA GLN A 361 10.08 -14.95 23.33
C GLN A 361 9.20 -14.92 22.07
N SER A 362 9.67 -15.47 20.94
CA SER A 362 8.88 -15.47 19.71
C SER A 362 7.58 -16.27 19.83
N GLY A 363 7.58 -17.39 20.61
CA GLY A 363 6.35 -18.21 20.70
C GLY A 363 5.75 -18.47 19.32
N ASP A 364 4.56 -17.91 19.07
CA ASP A 364 3.86 -17.96 17.78
C ASP A 364 3.87 -16.59 17.03
N ARG A 365 4.73 -15.65 17.43
CA ARG A 365 4.84 -14.31 16.83
C ARG A 365 6.27 -14.00 16.34
N THR A 366 6.37 -13.00 15.50
CA THR A 366 7.67 -12.46 15.06
C THR A 366 8.24 -11.50 16.11
N ILE A 367 9.59 -11.42 16.16
CA ILE A 367 10.33 -10.46 16.97
C ILE A 367 10.58 -9.21 16.12
N SER A 368 10.21 -8.04 16.62
CA SER A 368 10.52 -6.78 15.95
C SER A 368 11.98 -6.40 16.11
N ASP A 369 12.44 -5.43 15.33
CA ASP A 369 13.83 -4.92 15.41
C ASP A 369 14.15 -4.39 16.80
N ILE A 370 13.21 -3.66 17.41
CA ILE A 370 13.33 -3.14 18.79
C ILE A 370 13.49 -4.28 19.78
N GLU A 371 12.65 -5.32 19.69
CA GLU A 371 12.73 -6.46 20.59
C GLU A 371 14.04 -7.22 20.41
N LEU A 372 14.49 -7.39 19.16
CA LEU A 372 15.77 -8.04 18.88
C LEU A 372 16.93 -7.27 19.50
N ALA A 373 16.96 -5.94 19.33
CA ALA A 373 17.95 -5.09 19.95
C ALA A 373 17.91 -5.21 21.48
N ALA A 374 16.73 -5.14 22.09
CA ALA A 374 16.56 -5.26 23.52
C ALA A 374 17.00 -6.62 24.07
N ILE A 375 16.71 -7.71 23.35
CA ILE A 375 17.15 -9.06 23.74
C ILE A 375 18.67 -9.16 23.66
N ALA A 376 19.26 -8.68 22.57
CA ALA A 376 20.70 -8.67 22.37
C ALA A 376 21.42 -7.88 23.49
N GLU A 377 20.96 -6.67 23.73
CA GLU A 377 21.47 -5.80 24.80
C GLU A 377 21.34 -6.46 26.20
N ASN A 378 20.17 -7.06 26.50
CA ASN A 378 19.99 -7.74 27.79
C ASN A 378 21.01 -8.88 28.02
N ILE A 379 21.35 -9.62 26.94
CA ILE A 379 22.33 -10.71 27.03
C ILE A 379 23.76 -10.15 27.21
N LEU A 380 24.09 -9.05 26.52
CA LEU A 380 25.40 -8.41 26.62
C LEU A 380 25.66 -7.85 28.04
N TRP A 381 24.61 -7.34 28.69
CA TRP A 381 24.72 -6.65 29.98
C TRP A 381 24.35 -7.51 31.19
N LYS A 382 23.92 -8.76 30.97
CA LYS A 382 23.47 -9.67 32.06
C LYS A 382 24.48 -9.85 33.20
N ASP A 383 25.77 -9.67 32.93
CA ASP A 383 26.85 -9.87 33.88
C ASP A 383 27.43 -8.55 34.42
N LYS A 384 26.91 -7.39 34.04
CA LYS A 384 27.35 -6.06 34.52
C LYS A 384 26.36 -5.57 35.57
N THR A 385 26.84 -5.42 36.81
CA THR A 385 26.03 -5.27 38.04
C THR A 385 25.96 -3.88 38.63
N GLU A 386 26.57 -2.84 38.05
CA GLU A 386 26.52 -1.49 38.64
C GLU A 386 25.83 -0.49 37.73
N ASP A 387 24.72 0.07 38.23
CA ASP A 387 24.08 1.24 37.63
C ASP A 387 24.94 2.48 37.82
N ILE A 388 25.42 3.07 36.74
CA ILE A 388 26.19 4.30 36.73
C ILE A 388 25.30 5.50 37.08
N VAL A 389 24.04 5.44 36.55
CA VAL A 389 23.01 6.44 36.80
C VAL A 389 21.90 5.79 37.62
N ARG A 390 21.63 6.27 38.82
CA ARG A 390 20.57 5.75 39.71
C ARG A 390 19.45 6.78 39.85
N LEU A 391 18.23 6.37 39.62
CA LEU A 391 17.04 7.16 39.95
C LEU A 391 16.78 7.00 41.45
N THR A 392 16.89 8.07 42.22
CA THR A 392 16.71 8.06 43.67
C THR A 392 15.33 8.56 44.08
N GLU A 393 14.75 9.50 43.33
CA GLU A 393 13.42 10.00 43.56
C GLU A 393 12.69 10.20 42.20
N PHE A 394 11.42 9.84 42.17
CA PHE A 394 10.56 10.06 41.04
C PHE A 394 9.15 10.42 41.51
N ALA A 395 8.61 11.50 40.95
CA ALA A 395 7.24 11.90 41.15
C ALA A 395 6.65 12.46 39.85
N VAL A 396 5.43 12.07 39.50
CA VAL A 396 4.71 12.61 38.37
C VAL A 396 3.31 13.08 38.80
N ILE A 397 2.94 14.27 38.33
CA ILE A 397 1.60 14.84 38.53
C ILE A 397 0.90 14.88 37.16
N THR A 398 -0.24 14.24 37.05
CA THR A 398 -1.04 14.22 35.84
C THR A 398 -2.53 14.21 36.18
N GLY A 399 -3.38 14.70 35.28
CA GLY A 399 -4.83 14.73 35.47
C GLY A 399 -5.52 15.54 34.38
N LYS A 400 -6.86 15.56 34.44
CA LYS A 400 -7.64 16.38 33.49
C LYS A 400 -7.42 17.87 33.79
N ASN A 401 -7.04 18.65 32.77
CA ASN A 401 -6.75 20.09 32.86
C ASN A 401 -5.54 20.45 33.75
N VAL A 402 -4.63 19.51 33.97
CA VAL A 402 -3.35 19.72 34.65
C VAL A 402 -2.24 19.46 33.66
N THR A 403 -1.27 20.38 33.55
CA THR A 403 -0.07 20.15 32.73
C THR A 403 0.74 19.01 33.35
N PRO A 404 0.95 17.89 32.63
CA PRO A 404 1.77 16.80 33.16
C PRO A 404 3.16 17.28 33.54
N THR A 405 3.56 17.03 34.77
CA THR A 405 4.86 17.48 35.34
C THR A 405 5.50 16.34 36.06
N ALA A 406 6.77 16.10 35.80
CA ALA A 406 7.58 15.12 36.54
C ALA A 406 8.75 15.79 37.23
N THR A 407 9.05 15.31 38.43
CA THR A 407 10.27 15.68 39.19
C THR A 407 11.07 14.41 39.44
N VAL A 408 12.36 14.46 39.13
CA VAL A 408 13.30 13.34 39.31
C VAL A 408 14.53 13.80 40.04
N THR A 409 15.09 12.90 40.85
CA THR A 409 16.44 13.04 41.40
C THR A 409 17.26 11.84 40.96
N VAL A 410 18.36 12.06 40.27
CA VAL A 410 19.30 11.03 39.83
C VAL A 410 20.64 11.18 40.52
N ASP A 411 21.29 10.08 40.88
CA ASP A 411 22.64 10.00 41.36
C ASP A 411 23.56 9.49 40.25
N ILE A 412 24.59 10.26 39.92
CA ILE A 412 25.60 9.91 38.92
C ILE A 412 26.97 9.96 39.60
N GLY A 413 27.53 8.79 39.95
CA GLY A 413 28.84 8.70 40.59
C GLY A 413 28.92 9.39 41.95
N GLY A 414 27.79 9.49 42.70
CA GLY A 414 27.68 10.13 44.00
C GLY A 414 27.25 11.61 43.96
N GLU A 415 27.04 12.16 42.79
CA GLU A 415 26.52 13.52 42.59
C GLU A 415 25.03 13.48 42.29
N GLN A 416 24.22 14.19 43.10
CA GLN A 416 22.75 14.20 42.94
C GLN A 416 22.30 15.40 42.11
N ASN A 417 21.54 15.11 41.05
CA ASN A 417 20.90 16.09 40.18
C ASN A 417 19.39 15.99 40.27
N THR A 418 18.72 17.08 40.65
CA THR A 418 17.24 17.13 40.70
C THR A 418 16.72 18.04 39.59
N CYS A 419 15.78 17.53 38.78
CA CYS A 419 15.12 18.27 37.70
C CYS A 419 13.63 18.07 37.71
N ALA A 420 12.90 19.13 37.33
CA ALA A 420 11.45 19.09 37.09
C ALA A 420 11.16 19.58 35.67
N MET A 421 10.38 18.80 34.93
CA MET A 421 9.98 19.14 33.52
C MET A 421 8.52 18.84 33.31
N THR A 422 7.96 19.51 32.30
CA THR A 422 6.61 19.28 31.79
C THR A 422 6.66 18.41 30.54
N GLY A 423 5.52 17.82 30.17
CA GLY A 423 5.38 17.05 28.94
C GLY A 423 3.95 17.01 28.42
N ASN A 424 3.76 16.39 27.26
CA ASN A 424 2.44 16.19 26.66
C ASN A 424 1.61 15.12 27.38
N GLY A 425 2.29 14.28 28.18
CA GLY A 425 1.73 13.23 29.03
C GLY A 425 2.68 12.89 30.16
N PRO A 426 2.26 12.00 31.09
CA PRO A 426 3.10 11.65 32.26
C PRO A 426 4.43 10.99 31.86
N VAL A 427 4.42 10.14 30.85
CA VAL A 427 5.64 9.48 30.33
C VAL A 427 6.58 10.51 29.71
N ASP A 428 6.07 11.41 28.88
CA ASP A 428 6.87 12.45 28.22
C ASP A 428 7.47 13.41 29.24
N ALA A 429 6.71 13.81 30.26
CA ALA A 429 7.21 14.62 31.36
C ALA A 429 8.36 13.92 32.13
N ALA A 430 8.19 12.62 32.43
CA ALA A 430 9.22 11.83 33.13
C ALA A 430 10.51 11.71 32.33
N ILE A 431 10.41 11.37 31.04
CA ILE A 431 11.55 11.26 30.11
C ILE A 431 12.29 12.59 30.00
N ASN A 432 11.56 13.69 29.83
CA ASN A 432 12.14 15.04 29.72
C ASN A 432 12.88 15.42 31.01
N ALA A 433 12.34 15.09 32.19
CA ALA A 433 12.96 15.36 33.46
C ALA A 433 14.25 14.53 33.65
N ILE A 434 14.22 13.24 33.32
CA ILE A 434 15.40 12.36 33.42
C ILE A 434 16.49 12.82 32.45
N ARG A 435 16.13 13.09 31.18
CA ARG A 435 17.11 13.61 30.21
C ARG A 435 17.79 14.86 30.70
N LYS A 436 17.02 15.80 31.21
CA LYS A 436 17.58 17.05 31.74
C LYS A 436 18.47 16.85 32.97
N ALA A 437 18.18 15.87 33.82
CA ALA A 437 18.96 15.55 34.98
C ALA A 437 20.25 14.77 34.64
N VAL A 438 20.23 13.98 33.57
CA VAL A 438 21.35 13.11 33.17
C VAL A 438 22.18 13.75 32.06
N SER A 439 21.64 13.95 30.87
CA SER A 439 22.28 14.62 29.73
C SER A 439 21.28 14.95 28.66
N ASP A 440 21.35 16.17 28.13
CA ASP A 440 20.54 16.59 26.96
C ASP A 440 20.95 15.84 25.64
N ASP A 441 22.11 15.19 25.62
CA ASP A 441 22.62 14.45 24.46
C ASP A 441 21.91 13.12 24.23
N ILE A 442 21.12 12.64 25.22
CA ILE A 442 20.35 11.39 25.07
C ILE A 442 19.07 11.66 24.30
N VAL A 443 18.89 10.99 23.18
CA VAL A 443 17.67 11.02 22.37
C VAL A 443 16.83 9.79 22.65
N PHE A 444 15.58 10.01 22.93
CA PHE A 444 14.57 8.97 23.02
C PHE A 444 14.05 8.64 21.61
N GLU A 445 14.38 7.46 21.09
CA GLU A 445 14.05 7.06 19.71
C GLU A 445 12.68 6.41 19.61
N GLU A 446 12.43 5.37 20.41
CA GLU A 446 11.21 4.59 20.29
C GLU A 446 10.78 4.00 21.63
N LEU A 447 9.43 3.89 21.79
CA LEU A 447 8.75 3.21 22.89
C LEU A 447 7.84 2.12 22.32
N ARG A 448 7.94 0.91 22.86
CA ARG A 448 6.97 -0.15 22.63
C ARG A 448 6.38 -0.60 23.96
N LEU A 449 5.05 -0.71 23.99
CA LEU A 449 4.30 -1.15 25.16
C LEU A 449 3.41 -2.33 24.76
N GLU A 450 3.50 -3.44 25.51
CA GLU A 450 2.67 -4.62 25.34
C GLU A 450 2.01 -5.01 26.66
N SER A 451 0.71 -5.33 26.59
CA SER A 451 -0.01 -5.89 27.74
C SER A 451 0.25 -7.39 27.79
N ILE A 452 0.77 -7.90 28.89
CA ILE A 452 1.05 -9.34 29.09
C ILE A 452 -0.18 -10.05 29.64
N THR A 453 -0.99 -9.39 30.47
CA THR A 453 -2.18 -9.97 31.10
C THR A 453 -3.39 -9.08 30.83
N GLY A 454 -4.60 -9.61 31.01
CA GLY A 454 -5.84 -8.82 30.89
C GLY A 454 -6.27 -8.23 32.23
N GLY A 455 -7.12 -7.18 32.17
CA GLY A 455 -7.69 -6.53 33.37
C GLY A 455 -7.10 -5.14 33.65
N SER A 456 -7.67 -4.45 34.64
CA SER A 456 -7.25 -3.10 35.03
C SER A 456 -5.91 -3.06 35.78
N ASP A 457 -5.43 -4.21 36.26
CA ASP A 457 -4.17 -4.44 36.96
C ASP A 457 -3.17 -5.26 36.13
N SER A 458 -3.34 -5.24 34.79
CA SER A 458 -2.53 -6.02 33.87
C SER A 458 -1.05 -5.65 33.97
N LEU A 459 -0.18 -6.66 33.84
CA LEU A 459 1.24 -6.45 33.63
C LEU A 459 1.47 -5.91 32.22
N CYS A 460 2.25 -4.85 32.11
CA CYS A 460 2.76 -4.34 30.87
C CYS A 460 4.27 -4.60 30.74
N GLU A 461 4.69 -4.89 29.54
CA GLU A 461 6.10 -4.92 29.15
C GLU A 461 6.39 -3.66 28.36
N VAL A 462 7.45 -2.95 28.73
CA VAL A 462 7.90 -1.74 28.04
C VAL A 462 9.31 -1.94 27.54
N THR A 463 9.54 -1.64 26.28
CA THR A 463 10.84 -1.58 25.64
C THR A 463 11.11 -0.16 25.18
N VAL A 464 12.28 0.38 25.49
CA VAL A 464 12.72 1.73 25.13
C VAL A 464 14.02 1.65 24.35
N LEU A 465 14.15 2.45 23.29
CA LEU A 465 15.39 2.68 22.57
C LEU A 465 15.88 4.10 22.81
N VAL A 466 17.18 4.22 23.06
CA VAL A 466 17.87 5.50 23.17
C VAL A 466 19.12 5.52 22.31
N LYS A 467 19.50 6.72 21.84
CA LYS A 467 20.82 6.98 21.23
C LYS A 467 21.40 8.28 21.75
N ASP A 468 22.70 8.48 21.51
CA ASP A 468 23.36 9.77 21.78
C ASP A 468 23.39 10.60 20.48
N VAL A 469 23.18 11.91 20.59
CA VAL A 469 23.23 12.87 19.46
C VAL A 469 24.58 12.82 18.72
N HIS A 470 25.66 12.42 19.39
CA HIS A 470 27.01 12.38 18.80
C HIS A 470 27.41 11.01 18.26
N ASP A 471 26.54 10.00 18.33
CA ASP A 471 26.81 8.62 17.89
C ASP A 471 25.56 8.00 17.30
N ASP A 472 25.26 8.39 16.05
CA ASP A 472 24.07 7.94 15.30
C ASP A 472 24.09 6.44 14.94
N ASP A 473 25.24 5.79 15.01
CA ASP A 473 25.40 4.39 14.60
C ASP A 473 25.02 3.39 15.72
N HIS A 474 24.79 3.87 16.95
CA HIS A 474 24.54 2.98 18.08
C HIS A 474 23.25 3.31 18.83
N ILE A 475 22.45 2.27 19.01
CA ILE A 475 21.21 2.30 19.78
C ILE A 475 21.38 1.46 21.04
N SER A 476 21.02 2.00 22.20
CA SER A 476 20.95 1.27 23.48
C SER A 476 19.48 1.02 23.82
N ALA A 477 19.17 -0.23 24.22
CA ALA A 477 17.80 -0.63 24.54
C ALA A 477 17.66 -0.93 26.05
N GLY A 478 16.49 -0.64 26.62
CA GLY A 478 16.10 -1.06 27.97
C GLY A 478 14.74 -1.73 27.95
N LYS A 479 14.49 -2.69 28.84
CA LYS A 479 13.26 -3.43 28.92
C LYS A 479 12.86 -3.69 30.35
N ALA A 480 11.63 -3.34 30.72
CA ALA A 480 11.06 -3.55 32.02
C ALA A 480 9.65 -4.14 31.96
N VAL A 481 9.24 -4.77 33.07
CA VAL A 481 7.89 -5.33 33.23
C VAL A 481 7.32 -4.86 34.55
N GLY A 482 6.13 -4.27 34.51
CA GLY A 482 5.47 -3.75 35.70
C GLY A 482 3.96 -3.60 35.52
N ARG A 483 3.32 -3.04 36.53
CA ARG A 483 1.86 -2.77 36.50
C ARG A 483 1.54 -1.32 36.19
N ASP A 484 2.41 -0.40 36.59
CA ASP A 484 2.27 1.01 36.24
C ASP A 484 3.06 1.32 34.97
N ILE A 485 2.39 1.84 33.95
CA ILE A 485 3.00 2.13 32.64
C ILE A 485 4.09 3.19 32.77
N VAL A 486 3.89 4.18 33.65
CA VAL A 486 4.83 5.29 33.80
C VAL A 486 6.11 4.81 34.51
N ASP A 487 5.97 4.13 35.66
CA ASP A 487 7.09 3.54 36.38
C ASP A 487 7.85 2.54 35.52
N THR A 488 7.13 1.65 34.82
CA THR A 488 7.74 0.64 33.96
C THR A 488 8.49 1.28 32.78
N THR A 489 7.98 2.39 32.24
CA THR A 489 8.69 3.12 31.17
C THR A 489 9.94 3.81 31.71
N VAL A 490 9.88 4.40 32.91
CA VAL A 490 11.03 5.01 33.58
C VAL A 490 12.09 3.96 33.84
N ASP A 491 11.73 2.80 34.35
CA ASP A 491 12.68 1.69 34.59
C ASP A 491 13.37 1.22 33.30
N ALA A 492 12.61 1.04 32.23
CA ALA A 492 13.15 0.68 30.92
C ALA A 492 14.10 1.77 30.38
N PHE A 493 13.72 3.04 30.52
CA PHE A 493 14.54 4.17 30.09
C PHE A 493 15.84 4.27 30.88
N MET A 494 15.81 4.12 32.20
CA MET A 494 17.00 4.10 33.07
C MET A 494 17.96 2.97 32.70
N GLN A 495 17.44 1.78 32.39
CA GLN A 495 18.25 0.68 31.89
C GLN A 495 18.96 1.03 30.58
N ALA A 496 18.23 1.63 29.62
CA ALA A 496 18.79 2.04 28.34
C ALA A 496 19.92 3.09 28.54
N ILE A 497 19.69 4.08 29.39
CA ILE A 497 20.70 5.10 29.77
C ILE A 497 21.94 4.46 30.36
N ASN A 498 21.80 3.58 31.36
CA ASN A 498 22.93 2.93 32.02
C ASN A 498 23.76 2.10 31.03
N ARG A 499 23.14 1.44 30.08
CA ARG A 499 23.82 0.71 29.01
C ARG A 499 24.58 1.63 28.08
N ASP A 500 24.00 2.75 27.71
CA ASP A 500 24.66 3.77 26.89
C ASP A 500 25.89 4.36 27.62
N TYR A 501 25.75 4.73 28.89
CA TYR A 501 26.85 5.26 29.73
C TYR A 501 27.98 4.25 29.90
N ALA A 502 27.67 3.00 30.23
CA ALA A 502 28.66 1.95 30.41
C ALA A 502 29.43 1.65 29.12
N ARG A 503 28.75 1.67 27.94
CA ARG A 503 29.39 1.49 26.65
C ARG A 503 30.41 2.60 26.34
N ARG A 504 30.10 3.83 26.67
CA ARG A 504 30.93 4.99 26.37
C ARG A 504 32.04 5.20 27.39
N GLY A 505 32.10 4.40 28.43
CA GLY A 505 33.05 4.59 29.53
C GLY A 505 32.86 5.92 30.28
N ARG A 506 31.68 6.54 30.19
CA ARG A 506 31.31 7.72 30.95
C ARG A 506 31.09 7.29 32.40
N ARG A 507 31.90 7.81 33.32
CA ARG A 507 31.79 7.65 34.78
C ARG A 507 31.28 8.94 35.38
#